data_f497cc9899857f7f37a42221b1c1fcc7
#
_entry.id   f497cc9899857f7f37a42221b1c1fcc7
#
_cell.length_a   1.000
_cell.length_b   1.000
_cell.length_c   1.000
_cell.angle_alpha   90.00
_cell.angle_beta   90.00
_cell.angle_gamma   90.00
#
_symmetry.space_group_name_H-M   'P 1'
#
loop_
_entity.id
_entity.type
_entity.pdbx_description
1 polymer ?
#
loop_
_entity_poly.entity_id
_entity_poly.type
_entity_poly.pdbx_seq_one_letter_code
_entity_poly.pdbx_strand_id
1 'polypeptide(L)'
;MARGWGRSEEDLGAEREHAREARRAPDSGARRDAERRTEAHSIELSLARIEDQLSKTTNEARRRALESARRELRDRLAALQTSPG
;
A
#
# COMPACT_ATOMS: atom_id res chain seq x y z
N MET A 1 -42.99 2.02 13.86
CA MET A 1 -42.78 1.81 13.45
C MET A 1 -41.81 2.01 12.74
N ALA A 2 -41.79 1.93 11.99
CA ALA A 2 -40.80 2.02 11.15
C ALA A 2 -39.90 3.04 11.41
N ARG A 3 -40.19 3.89 12.06
CA ARG A 3 -39.41 4.86 12.24
C ARG A 3 -38.22 4.61 12.84
N GLY A 4 -38.03 3.73 13.62
CA GLY A 4 -36.79 3.46 14.24
C GLY A 4 -35.70 3.22 13.26
N TRP A 5 -35.97 2.43 12.30
CA TRP A 5 -34.90 2.13 11.42
C TRP A 5 -34.49 3.32 10.60
N GLY A 6 -35.38 4.19 10.37
CA GLY A 6 -34.98 5.36 9.66
C GLY A 6 -33.91 6.10 10.39
N ARG A 7 -34.00 6.07 11.72
CA ARG A 7 -33.10 6.77 12.41
C ARG A 7 -31.80 6.18 12.33
N SER A 8 -31.65 4.92 12.29
CA SER A 8 -30.37 4.32 12.19
C SER A 8 -29.65 4.80 10.99
N GLU A 9 -30.36 4.96 9.94
CA GLU A 9 -29.69 5.40 8.75
C GLU A 9 -29.11 6.75 8.91
N GLU A 10 -29.80 7.57 9.61
CA GLU A 10 -29.28 8.88 9.82
C GLU A 10 -28.01 8.85 10.61
N ASP A 11 -27.98 8.00 11.60
CA ASP A 11 -26.79 7.89 12.39
C ASP A 11 -25.62 7.47 11.55
N LEU A 12 -25.83 6.53 10.67
CA LEU A 12 -24.75 6.08 9.85
C LEU A 12 -24.23 7.20 8.99
N GLY A 13 -25.10 8.02 8.50
CA GLY A 13 -24.67 9.10 7.68
C GLY A 13 -23.79 10.05 8.44
N ALA A 14 -24.19 10.36 9.65
CA ALA A 14 -23.42 11.27 10.44
C ALA A 14 -22.04 10.72 10.71
N GLU A 15 -21.96 9.45 10.98
CA GLU A 15 -20.67 8.89 11.24
C GLU A 15 -19.78 8.94 10.03
N ARG A 16 -20.35 8.73 8.88
CA ARG A 16 -19.55 8.79 7.71
C ARG A 16 -19.02 10.17 7.44
N GLU A 17 -19.81 11.16 7.72
CA GLU A 17 -19.35 12.49 7.54
C GLU A 17 -18.23 12.83 8.46
N HIS A 18 -18.32 12.35 9.67
CA HIS A 18 -17.28 12.57 10.60
C HIS A 18 -15.99 11.97 10.08
N ALA A 19 -16.05 10.77 9.56
CA ALA A 19 -14.87 10.12 9.05
C ALA A 19 -14.29 10.87 7.89
N ARG A 20 -15.15 11.40 7.04
CA ARG A 20 -14.66 12.13 5.93
C ARG A 20 -13.93 13.39 6.34
N GLU A 21 -14.43 14.05 7.31
CA GLU A 21 -13.78 15.24 7.76
C GLU A 21 -12.44 14.94 8.35
N ALA A 22 -12.36 13.88 9.09
CA ALA A 22 -11.08 13.51 9.64
C ALA A 22 -10.08 13.23 8.55
N ARG A 23 -10.54 12.59 7.50
CA ARG A 23 -9.64 12.30 6.44
C ARG A 23 -9.23 13.53 5.70
N ARG A 24 -10.11 14.48 5.62
CA ARG A 24 -9.78 15.63 4.92
C ARG A 24 -8.87 16.49 5.68
N ALA A 25 -8.70 16.24 6.89
CA ALA A 25 -7.83 17.02 7.67
C ALA A 25 -6.61 17.14 6.86
N PRO A 26 -6.07 18.19 6.79
CA PRO A 26 -5.03 18.50 5.95
C PRO A 26 -3.85 17.73 6.08
N ASP A 27 -3.93 16.59 6.12
CA ASP A 27 -2.88 15.83 6.21
C ASP A 27 -2.62 15.15 4.98
N SER A 28 -2.57 15.79 3.85
CA SER A 28 -2.19 15.13 2.65
C SER A 28 -0.78 14.63 2.74
N GLY A 29 0.04 15.27 3.52
CA GLY A 29 1.38 14.77 3.72
C GLY A 29 1.41 13.45 4.45
N ALA A 30 0.66 13.35 5.53
CA ALA A 30 0.62 12.12 6.27
C ALA A 30 0.02 11.00 5.46
N ARG A 31 -0.97 11.32 4.64
CA ARG A 31 -1.56 10.35 3.82
C ARG A 31 -0.60 9.83 2.79
N ARG A 32 0.16 10.69 2.18
CA ARG A 32 1.17 10.27 1.24
C ARG A 32 2.22 9.44 1.91
N ASP A 33 2.59 9.79 3.11
CA ASP A 33 3.56 8.99 3.83
C ASP A 33 3.02 7.61 4.11
N ALA A 34 1.75 7.50 4.47
CA ALA A 34 1.16 6.21 4.73
C ALA A 34 1.12 5.38 3.46
N GLU A 35 0.77 6.00 2.35
CA GLU A 35 0.72 5.30 1.09
C GLU A 35 2.11 4.84 0.68
N ARG A 36 3.10 5.68 0.90
CA ARG A 36 4.46 5.34 0.56
C ARG A 36 4.94 4.16 1.38
N ARG A 37 4.59 4.14 2.66
CA ARG A 37 4.98 3.03 3.51
C ARG A 37 4.29 1.75 3.10
N THR A 38 3.03 1.83 2.70
CA THR A 38 2.31 0.67 2.25
C THR A 38 2.92 0.12 0.97
N GLU A 39 3.25 1.01 0.07
CA GLU A 39 3.85 0.58 -1.17
C GLU A 39 5.23 -0.01 -0.92
N ALA A 40 6.02 0.61 -0.05
CA ALA A 40 7.33 0.08 0.26
C ALA A 40 7.21 -1.31 0.87
N HIS A 41 6.26 -1.50 1.75
CA HIS A 41 6.07 -2.79 2.35
C HIS A 41 5.68 -3.83 1.31
N SER A 42 4.82 -3.45 0.39
CA SER A 42 4.41 -4.33 -0.68
C SER A 42 5.60 -4.74 -1.54
N ILE A 43 6.46 -3.78 -1.84
CA ILE A 43 7.65 -4.07 -2.62
C ILE A 43 8.58 -5.00 -1.85
N GLU A 44 8.73 -4.78 -0.56
CA GLU A 44 9.59 -5.65 0.24
C GLU A 44 9.08 -7.07 0.26
N LEU A 45 7.76 -7.25 0.33
CA LEU A 45 7.22 -8.59 0.27
C LEU A 45 7.47 -9.24 -1.07
N SER A 46 7.36 -8.47 -2.14
CA SER A 46 7.64 -9.00 -3.45
C SER A 46 9.10 -9.37 -3.60
N LEU A 47 10.00 -8.55 -3.04
CA LEU A 47 11.41 -8.86 -3.07
C LEU A 47 11.70 -10.17 -2.32
N ALA A 48 11.07 -10.35 -1.18
CA ALA A 48 11.27 -11.57 -0.42
C ALA A 48 10.84 -12.78 -1.23
N ARG A 49 9.75 -12.66 -1.94
CA ARG A 49 9.30 -13.75 -2.77
C ARG A 49 10.27 -14.04 -3.89
N ILE A 50 10.77 -12.99 -4.53
CA ILE A 50 11.70 -13.17 -5.61
C ILE A 50 12.98 -13.83 -5.13
N GLU A 51 13.46 -13.44 -3.98
CA GLU A 51 14.67 -14.02 -3.45
C GLU A 51 14.45 -15.47 -3.07
N ASP A 52 13.29 -15.79 -2.56
CA ASP A 52 12.97 -17.17 -2.26
C ASP A 52 12.96 -18.00 -3.54
N GLN A 53 12.36 -17.47 -4.58
CA GLN A 53 12.33 -18.17 -5.84
C GLN A 53 13.71 -18.33 -6.46
N LEU A 54 14.54 -17.30 -6.31
CA LEU A 54 15.89 -17.36 -6.81
C LEU A 54 16.66 -18.48 -6.13
N SER A 55 16.45 -18.65 -4.84
CA SER A 55 17.17 -19.69 -4.14
C SER A 55 16.74 -21.08 -4.53
N LYS A 56 15.56 -21.21 -5.11
CA LYS A 56 15.04 -22.49 -5.50
C LYS A 56 15.11 -22.77 -6.99
N THR A 57 15.38 -21.76 -7.77
CA THR A 57 15.35 -21.89 -9.22
C THR A 57 16.72 -22.21 -9.77
N THR A 58 16.80 -23.23 -10.61
CA THR A 58 18.06 -23.57 -11.23
C THR A 58 18.06 -23.19 -12.69
N ASN A 59 16.93 -22.77 -13.23
CA ASN A 59 16.85 -22.39 -14.62
C ASN A 59 17.48 -21.03 -14.83
N GLU A 60 18.46 -20.94 -15.68
CA GLU A 60 19.16 -19.68 -15.85
C GLU A 60 18.34 -18.57 -16.40
N ALA A 61 17.52 -18.84 -17.38
CA ALA A 61 16.71 -17.82 -17.96
C ALA A 61 15.76 -17.25 -16.91
N ARG A 62 15.22 -18.14 -16.09
CA ARG A 62 14.31 -17.70 -15.07
C ARG A 62 15.04 -16.91 -14.00
N ARG A 63 16.24 -17.33 -13.65
CA ARG A 63 17.02 -16.60 -12.69
C ARG A 63 17.31 -15.19 -13.16
N ARG A 64 17.61 -15.03 -14.43
CA ARG A 64 17.86 -13.71 -14.95
C ARG A 64 16.62 -12.84 -14.89
N ALA A 65 15.47 -13.41 -15.21
CA ALA A 65 14.25 -12.67 -15.15
C ALA A 65 13.96 -12.24 -13.72
N LEU A 66 14.19 -13.13 -12.77
CA LEU A 66 13.97 -12.82 -11.37
C LEU A 66 14.94 -11.76 -10.88
N GLU A 67 16.19 -11.84 -11.29
CA GLU A 67 17.17 -10.85 -10.89
C GLU A 67 16.83 -9.49 -11.46
N SER A 68 16.34 -9.47 -12.68
CA SER A 68 15.95 -8.22 -13.28
C SER A 68 14.77 -7.60 -12.54
N ALA A 69 13.80 -8.43 -12.20
CA ALA A 69 12.66 -7.94 -11.42
C ALA A 69 13.10 -7.46 -10.06
N ARG A 70 14.05 -8.14 -9.44
CA ARG A 70 14.53 -7.74 -8.15
C ARG A 70 15.18 -6.37 -8.23
N ARG A 71 15.96 -6.15 -9.26
CA ARG A 71 16.62 -4.87 -9.43
C ARG A 71 15.60 -3.75 -9.60
N GLU A 72 14.59 -3.98 -10.41
CA GLU A 72 13.58 -2.99 -10.61
C GLU A 72 12.85 -2.66 -9.33
N LEU A 73 12.53 -3.67 -8.55
CA LEU A 73 11.82 -3.43 -7.31
C LEU A 73 12.71 -2.70 -6.32
N ARG A 74 13.98 -3.03 -6.28
CA ARG A 74 14.88 -2.32 -5.39
C ARG A 74 15.01 -0.86 -5.79
N ASP A 75 15.08 -0.60 -7.07
CA ASP A 75 15.17 0.77 -7.53
C ASP A 75 13.92 1.53 -7.15
N ARG A 76 12.77 0.89 -7.30
CA ARG A 76 11.54 1.53 -6.93
C ARG A 76 11.47 1.80 -5.44
N LEU A 77 11.91 0.84 -4.65
CA LEU A 77 11.91 1.02 -3.21
C LEU A 77 12.83 2.16 -2.81
N ALA A 78 13.99 2.21 -3.42
CA ALA A 78 14.92 3.29 -3.11
C ALA A 78 14.32 4.64 -3.48
N ALA A 79 13.63 4.69 -4.60
CA ALA A 79 13.00 5.94 -5.01
C ALA A 79 11.96 6.37 -4.00
N LEU A 80 11.20 5.41 -3.48
CA LEU A 80 10.22 5.75 -2.48
C LEU A 80 10.84 6.27 -1.21
N GLN A 81 11.96 5.69 -0.84
CA GLN A 81 12.60 6.07 0.41
C GLN A 81 13.34 7.37 0.32
N THR A 82 13.82 7.71 -0.86
CA THR A 82 14.56 8.94 -0.98
C THR A 82 13.69 10.09 -1.48
N SER A 83 12.45 9.82 -1.73
CA SER A 83 11.59 10.86 -2.24
C SER A 83 11.42 11.94 -1.19
N PRO A 84 11.60 13.16 -1.56
CA PRO A 84 11.50 14.21 -0.58
C PRO A 84 10.04 14.38 -0.30
N GLY A 85 9.61 14.27 0.54
CA GLY A 85 8.29 14.32 0.90
C GLY A 85 7.34 15.20 0.40
#